data_075d605633bb4b41a9fe9b4a01c5e082
#
_entry.id   075d605633bb4b41a9fe9b4a01c5e082
#
_cell.length_a   1.000
_cell.length_b   1.000
_cell.length_c   1.000
_cell.angle_alpha   90.00
_cell.angle_beta   90.00
_cell.angle_gamma   90.00
#
_symmetry.space_group_name_H-M   'P 1'
#
loop_
_entity.id
_entity.type
_entity.pdbx_description
1 polymer ?
#
loop_
_entity_poly.entity_id
_entity_poly.type
_entity_poly.pdbx_seq_one_letter_code
_entity_poly.pdbx_strand_id
1 'polypeptide(L)'
;MSKIEYAQNALSDIKRLVDFLIDSDIIAALENFDIIDEAVQILRRHPDIGRSTSSAGKRELVISRGKTGYVAIYKLDKLVDIMVILAIKHQREADFKLL
;
A
#
# COMPACT_ATOMS: atom_id res chain seq x y z
N MET A 1 14.83 -10.24 7.98
CA MET A 1 13.93 -9.31 7.31
C MET A 1 12.81 -10.08 6.64
N SER A 2 11.57 -9.58 6.76
CA SER A 2 10.43 -10.25 6.15
C SER A 2 10.46 -10.16 4.63
N LYS A 3 9.98 -11.21 3.98
CA LYS A 3 9.71 -11.18 2.56
C LYS A 3 8.40 -10.42 2.34
N ILE A 4 8.31 -9.66 1.24
CA ILE A 4 7.10 -8.93 0.89
C ILE A 4 6.39 -9.64 -0.26
N GLU A 5 5.08 -9.85 -0.09
CA GLU A 5 4.21 -10.36 -1.14
C GLU A 5 2.99 -9.46 -1.29
N TYR A 6 2.54 -9.29 -2.52
CA TYR A 6 1.32 -8.53 -2.81
C TYR A 6 0.19 -9.51 -3.06
N ALA A 7 -0.90 -9.36 -2.30
CA ALA A 7 -2.12 -10.10 -2.58
C ALA A 7 -2.69 -9.68 -3.94
N GLN A 8 -3.48 -10.54 -4.56
CA GLN A 8 -4.07 -10.27 -5.86
C GLN A 8 -4.86 -8.96 -5.86
N ASN A 9 -5.60 -8.69 -4.79
CA ASN A 9 -6.35 -7.45 -4.66
C ASN A 9 -5.44 -6.22 -4.67
N ALA A 10 -4.28 -6.30 -4.00
CA ALA A 10 -3.33 -5.19 -3.99
C ALA A 10 -2.72 -4.96 -5.37
N LEU A 11 -2.41 -6.03 -6.10
CA LEU A 11 -1.91 -5.91 -7.49
C LEU A 11 -2.94 -5.24 -8.39
N SER A 12 -4.21 -5.61 -8.24
CA SER A 12 -5.30 -5.00 -9.00
C SER A 12 -5.45 -3.52 -8.64
N ASP A 13 -5.30 -3.17 -7.36
CA ASP A 13 -5.36 -1.79 -6.91
C ASP A 13 -4.24 -0.96 -7.54
N ILE A 14 -3.00 -1.49 -7.54
CA ILE A 14 -1.84 -0.80 -8.13
C ILE A 14 -2.08 -0.57 -9.62
N LYS A 15 -2.54 -1.59 -10.32
CA LYS A 15 -2.83 -1.48 -11.75
C LYS A 15 -3.87 -0.39 -12.02
N ARG A 16 -4.94 -0.36 -11.25
CA ARG A 16 -6.00 0.66 -11.39
C ARG A 16 -5.45 2.06 -11.17
N LEU A 17 -4.63 2.26 -10.15
CA LEU A 17 -4.04 3.56 -9.84
C LEU A 17 -3.07 4.02 -10.92
N VAL A 18 -2.24 3.11 -11.41
CA VAL A 18 -1.28 3.41 -12.48
C VAL A 18 -2.01 3.71 -13.79
N ASP A 19 -3.00 2.90 -14.16
CA ASP A 19 -3.77 3.09 -15.40
C ASP A 19 -4.47 4.45 -15.42
N PHE A 20 -5.02 4.85 -14.28
CA PHE A 20 -5.66 6.16 -14.14
C PHE A 20 -4.68 7.31 -14.44
N LEU A 21 -3.44 7.20 -13.96
CA LEU A 21 -2.43 8.24 -14.14
C LEU A 21 -1.79 8.21 -15.52
N ILE A 22 -1.65 7.03 -16.13
CA ILE A 22 -1.03 6.89 -17.45
C ILE A 22 -1.80 7.70 -18.50
N ASP A 23 -3.13 7.73 -18.41
CA ASP A 23 -3.96 8.46 -19.36
C ASP A 23 -3.71 9.97 -19.32
N SER A 24 -3.22 10.49 -18.20
CA SER A 24 -2.95 11.92 -18.06
C SER A 24 -1.44 12.23 -18.05
N ASP A 25 -0.61 11.39 -17.43
CA ASP A 25 0.81 11.64 -17.29
C ASP A 25 1.56 10.35 -16.93
N ILE A 26 2.28 9.79 -17.92
CA ILE A 26 3.01 8.55 -17.74
C ILE A 26 4.16 8.69 -16.75
N ILE A 27 4.80 9.87 -16.69
CA ILE A 27 5.90 10.11 -15.75
C ILE A 27 5.36 10.12 -14.33
N ALA A 28 4.23 10.79 -14.10
CA ALA A 28 3.58 10.79 -12.79
C ALA A 28 3.18 9.39 -12.36
N ALA A 29 2.70 8.55 -13.30
CA ALA A 29 2.34 7.17 -13.01
C ALA A 29 3.53 6.37 -12.49
N LEU A 30 4.68 6.49 -13.16
CA LEU A 30 5.91 5.79 -12.75
C LEU A 30 6.43 6.30 -11.42
N GLU A 31 6.42 7.60 -11.19
CA GLU A 31 6.85 8.19 -9.93
C GLU A 31 5.98 7.73 -8.75
N ASN A 32 4.67 7.65 -8.95
CA ASN A 32 3.76 7.20 -7.91
C ASN A 32 3.96 5.73 -7.57
N PHE A 33 4.23 4.90 -8.56
CA PHE A 33 4.57 3.50 -8.32
C PHE A 33 5.81 3.38 -7.45
N ASP A 34 6.87 4.16 -7.77
CA ASP A 34 8.11 4.14 -7.01
C ASP A 34 7.90 4.57 -5.56
N ILE A 35 7.07 5.58 -5.33
CA ILE A 35 6.75 6.05 -3.98
C ILE A 35 6.07 4.96 -3.16
N ILE A 36 5.12 4.28 -3.76
CA ILE A 36 4.41 3.18 -3.10
C ILE A 36 5.39 2.06 -2.77
N ASP A 37 6.21 1.67 -3.73
CA ASP A 37 7.18 0.59 -3.54
C ASP A 37 8.21 0.92 -2.47
N GLU A 38 8.76 2.13 -2.48
CA GLU A 38 9.72 2.56 -1.45
C GLU A 38 9.11 2.49 -0.06
N ALA A 39 7.88 2.96 0.09
CA ALA A 39 7.18 2.92 1.38
C ALA A 39 6.94 1.48 1.83
N VAL A 40 6.55 0.60 0.91
CA VAL A 40 6.34 -0.82 1.20
C VAL A 40 7.64 -1.48 1.62
N GLN A 41 8.77 -1.15 0.98
CA GLN A 41 10.06 -1.71 1.33
C GLN A 41 10.51 -1.35 2.76
N ILE A 42 10.07 -0.21 3.27
CA ILE A 42 10.35 0.18 4.66
C ILE A 42 9.73 -0.82 5.64
N LEU A 43 8.60 -1.42 5.28
CA LEU A 43 7.92 -2.40 6.13
C LEU A 43 8.76 -3.65 6.39
N ARG A 44 9.70 -3.96 5.54
CA ARG A 44 10.61 -5.12 5.74
C ARG A 44 11.45 -4.95 7.00
N ARG A 45 11.81 -3.71 7.33
CA ARG A 45 12.63 -3.38 8.50
C ARG A 45 11.79 -2.94 9.69
N HIS A 46 10.63 -2.37 9.42
CA HIS A 46 9.77 -1.76 10.44
C HIS A 46 8.33 -2.25 10.26
N PRO A 47 8.06 -3.54 10.53
CA PRO A 47 6.72 -4.11 10.28
C PRO A 47 5.61 -3.48 11.12
N ASP A 48 5.95 -2.84 12.24
CA ASP A 48 4.96 -2.24 13.13
C ASP A 48 4.78 -0.73 12.92
N ILE A 49 5.38 -0.17 11.84
CA ILE A 49 5.31 1.27 11.60
C ILE A 49 3.88 1.75 11.26
N GLY A 50 3.07 0.90 10.66
CA GLY A 50 1.68 1.23 10.35
C GLY A 50 0.79 1.20 11.58
N ARG A 51 -0.36 1.89 11.49
CA ARG A 51 -1.34 1.91 12.56
C ARG A 51 -2.12 0.61 12.61
N SER A 52 -2.47 0.17 13.82
CA SER A 52 -3.40 -0.95 13.96
C SER A 52 -4.78 -0.54 13.44
N THR A 53 -5.46 -1.47 12.76
CA THR A 53 -6.82 -1.26 12.29
C THR A 53 -7.80 -1.96 13.22
N SER A 54 -9.09 -1.78 12.98
CA SER A 54 -10.13 -2.50 13.71
C SER A 54 -10.14 -4.00 13.40
N SER A 55 -9.49 -4.40 12.30
CA SER A 55 -9.36 -5.82 11.94
C SER A 55 -8.09 -6.39 12.58
N ALA A 56 -8.23 -7.48 13.32
CA ALA A 56 -7.11 -8.09 14.04
C ALA A 56 -5.98 -8.48 13.09
N GLY A 57 -4.76 -8.13 13.47
CA GLY A 57 -3.56 -8.47 12.71
C GLY A 57 -3.31 -7.62 11.47
N LYS A 58 -4.21 -6.71 11.14
CA LYS A 58 -4.04 -5.81 9.99
C LYS A 58 -3.60 -4.43 10.43
N ARG A 59 -2.68 -3.86 9.68
CA ARG A 59 -2.19 -2.50 9.89
C ARG A 59 -2.35 -1.69 8.62
N GLU A 60 -2.36 -0.38 8.77
CA GLU A 60 -2.39 0.52 7.62
C GLU A 60 -1.20 1.47 7.66
N LEU A 61 -0.57 1.64 6.50
CA LEU A 61 0.52 2.58 6.31
C LEU A 61 0.05 3.70 5.42
N VAL A 62 0.10 4.93 5.94
CA VAL A 62 -0.21 6.11 5.15
C VAL A 62 1.03 6.51 4.37
N ILE A 63 0.88 6.58 3.05
CA ILE A 63 1.93 6.96 2.13
C ILE A 63 1.51 8.29 1.52
N SER A 64 2.17 9.38 1.91
CA SER A 64 1.76 10.68 1.41
C SER A 64 2.91 11.39 0.72
N ARG A 65 2.56 12.13 -0.35
CA ARG A 65 3.47 13.01 -1.06
C ARG A 65 2.71 14.25 -1.50
N GLY A 66 3.02 15.41 -0.89
CA GLY A 66 2.33 16.64 -1.21
C GLY A 66 0.85 16.52 -0.97
N LYS A 67 0.06 16.76 -2.01
CA LYS A 67 -1.41 16.70 -1.94
C LYS A 67 -1.97 15.31 -2.23
N THR A 68 -1.14 14.37 -2.68
CA THR A 68 -1.60 13.02 -2.96
C THR A 68 -1.19 12.09 -1.84
N GLY A 69 -2.04 11.12 -1.56
CA GLY A 69 -1.78 10.16 -0.52
C GLY A 69 -2.39 8.81 -0.85
N TYR A 70 -1.72 7.77 -0.37
CA TYR A 70 -2.17 6.39 -0.50
C TYR A 70 -2.21 5.74 0.86
N VAL A 71 -2.98 4.70 0.99
CA VAL A 71 -3.03 3.89 2.20
C VAL A 71 -2.78 2.44 1.80
N ALA A 72 -1.78 1.83 2.40
CA ALA A 72 -1.50 0.40 2.21
C ALA A 72 -2.02 -0.36 3.42
N ILE A 73 -2.85 -1.36 3.18
CA ILE A 73 -3.32 -2.28 4.22
C ILE A 73 -2.45 -3.52 4.13
N TYR A 74 -1.86 -3.92 5.25
CA TYR A 74 -0.93 -5.04 5.28
C TYR A 74 -1.06 -5.86 6.56
N LYS A 75 -0.49 -7.05 6.54
CA LYS A 75 -0.35 -7.90 7.72
C LYS A 75 0.97 -8.66 7.65
N LEU A 76 1.53 -9.00 8.80
CA LEU A 76 2.69 -9.88 8.88
C LEU A 76 2.22 -11.29 9.23
N ASP A 77 2.53 -12.24 8.36
CA ASP A 77 2.37 -13.66 8.67
C ASP A 77 3.63 -14.12 9.40
N LYS A 78 3.54 -14.25 10.71
CA LYS A 78 4.69 -14.56 11.57
C LYS A 78 5.20 -15.99 11.41
N LEU A 79 4.34 -16.90 10.96
CA LEU A 79 4.72 -18.31 10.81
C LEU A 79 5.74 -18.51 9.67
N VAL A 80 5.59 -17.73 8.60
CA VAL A 80 6.45 -17.83 7.42
C VAL A 80 7.27 -16.57 7.18
N ASP A 81 7.15 -15.59 8.07
CA ASP A 81 7.84 -14.29 7.98
C ASP A 81 7.62 -13.60 6.64
N ILE A 82 6.36 -13.55 6.23
CA ILE A 82 5.94 -12.85 5.01
C ILE A 82 5.05 -11.67 5.37
N MET A 83 5.42 -10.51 4.83
CA MET A 83 4.61 -9.30 4.91
C MET A 83 3.69 -9.28 3.70
N VAL A 84 2.38 -9.39 3.92
CA VAL A 84 1.42 -9.44 2.84
C VAL A 84 0.75 -8.07 2.69
N ILE A 85 0.89 -7.46 1.51
CA ILE A 85 0.20 -6.22 1.19
C ILE A 85 -1.18 -6.61 0.65
N LEU A 86 -2.22 -6.26 1.39
CA LEU A 86 -3.59 -6.70 1.11
C LEU A 86 -4.32 -5.77 0.15
N ALA A 87 -4.08 -4.47 0.26
CA ALA A 87 -4.77 -3.46 -0.56
C ALA A 87 -3.97 -2.18 -0.61
N ILE A 88 -4.07 -1.46 -1.72
CA ILE A 88 -3.52 -0.11 -1.88
C ILE A 88 -4.66 0.78 -2.36
N LYS A 89 -4.96 1.82 -1.61
CA LYS A 89 -6.04 2.75 -1.94
C LYS A 89 -5.52 4.17 -1.99
N HIS A 90 -6.13 5.00 -2.83
CA HIS A 90 -5.94 6.43 -2.72
C HIS A 90 -6.58 6.86 -1.40
N GLN A 91 -6.00 7.87 -0.75
CA GLN A 91 -6.47 8.30 0.57
C GLN A 91 -7.97 8.64 0.58
N ARG A 92 -8.48 9.27 -0.48
CA ARG A 92 -9.90 9.58 -0.61
C ARG A 92 -10.77 8.34 -0.73
N GLU A 93 -10.30 7.32 -1.45
CA GLU A 93 -11.02 6.04 -1.56
C GLU A 93 -11.07 5.32 -0.22
N ALA A 94 -9.98 5.37 0.54
CA ALA A 94 -9.90 4.75 1.86
C ALA A 94 -10.94 5.35 2.80
N ASP A 95 -11.14 6.67 2.77
CA ASP A 95 -12.13 7.34 3.59
C ASP A 95 -13.55 6.87 3.29
N PHE A 96 -13.85 6.55 2.04
CA PHE A 96 -15.16 6.05 1.64
C PHE A 96 -15.34 4.56 1.94
N LYS A 97 -14.33 3.76 1.71
CA LYS A 97 -14.44 2.30 1.78
C LYS A 97 -14.24 1.72 3.16
N LEU A 98 -13.64 2.46 4.05
CA LEU A 98 -13.46 2.03 5.44
C LEU A 98 -14.66 2.38 6.31
N LEU A 99 -15.59 3.11 5.75
CA LEU A 99 -16.89 3.37 6.38
C LEU A 99 -17.84 2.20 6.10
#